data_3e3ef81b5cad9c0e09dbe6f19f19ce9c
#
_entry.id   3e3ef81b5cad9c0e09dbe6f19f19ce9c
#
_cell.length_a   1.000
_cell.length_b   1.000
_cell.length_c   1.000
_cell.angle_alpha   90.00
_cell.angle_beta   90.00
_cell.angle_gamma   90.00
#
_symmetry.space_group_name_H-M   'P 1'
#
loop_
_entity.id
_entity.type
_entity.pdbx_description
1 polymer ?
#
loop_
_entity_poly.entity_id
_entity_poly.type
_entity_poly.pdbx_seq_one_letter_code
_entity_poly.pdbx_strand_id
1 'polypeptide(L)'
;PLGALFDMVGEDDLFGCKTWEEAESNLQKDAVYMVMEKAGWKAEDVSYLFAGDLLGQCIATSFGISAYNIPLFGVYGACSTCGEALTLGAVMAAGGYAEHVVCVTSSHFASAEKEFRFPLDYGNQRPLSASWTVTGSGAFALGLNQKCRAHITGMTPGRIVDYGLKDSMNMGA
;
A
#
# COMPACT_ATOMS: atom_id res chain seq x y z
N PRO A 1 9.15 -16.53 8.48
CA PRO A 1 10.38 -16.79 7.70
C PRO A 1 10.92 -15.55 6.97
N LEU A 2 10.05 -14.56 6.59
CA LEU A 2 10.46 -13.36 5.86
C LEU A 2 10.76 -12.15 6.75
N GLY A 3 10.50 -12.21 8.06
CA GLY A 3 10.63 -11.08 8.98
C GLY A 3 11.99 -10.37 8.93
N ALA A 4 13.07 -11.12 8.72
CA ALA A 4 14.42 -10.55 8.60
C ALA A 4 14.66 -9.72 7.33
N LEU A 5 13.72 -9.73 6.38
CA LEU A 5 13.79 -8.98 5.12
C LEU A 5 13.01 -7.67 5.19
N PHE A 6 12.18 -7.48 6.21
CA PHE A 6 11.42 -6.25 6.41
C PHE A 6 12.24 -5.22 7.20
N ASP A 7 12.01 -3.96 6.92
CA ASP A 7 12.67 -2.86 7.62
C ASP A 7 12.16 -2.71 9.05
N MET A 8 10.91 -3.07 9.28
CA MET A 8 10.27 -3.06 10.59
C MET A 8 9.28 -4.22 10.71
N VAL A 9 9.24 -4.83 11.89
CA VAL A 9 8.25 -5.86 12.24
C VAL A 9 7.65 -5.49 13.59
N GLY A 10 6.32 -5.33 13.63
CA GLY A 10 5.60 -5.07 14.87
C GLY A 10 5.48 -6.31 15.75
N GLU A 11 5.34 -6.10 17.05
CA GLU A 11 5.12 -7.17 18.03
C GLU A 11 3.68 -7.68 18.01
N ASP A 12 2.73 -6.80 17.68
CA ASP A 12 1.31 -7.09 17.56
C ASP A 12 0.69 -6.39 16.34
N ASP A 13 -0.58 -6.61 16.11
CA ASP A 13 -1.35 -6.07 14.99
C ASP A 13 -1.94 -4.67 15.24
N LEU A 14 -1.84 -4.15 16.46
CA LEU A 14 -2.25 -2.81 16.82
C LEU A 14 -1.13 -1.78 16.71
N PHE A 15 0.13 -2.21 16.68
CA PHE A 15 1.30 -1.31 16.60
C PHE A 15 1.24 -0.18 17.65
N GLY A 16 0.76 -0.52 18.86
CA GLY A 16 0.61 0.44 19.95
C GLY A 16 -0.58 1.40 19.83
N CYS A 17 -1.44 1.23 18.83
CA CYS A 17 -2.65 2.02 18.61
C CYS A 17 -3.85 1.48 19.39
N LYS A 18 -4.95 2.25 19.40
CA LYS A 18 -6.19 1.84 20.05
C LYS A 18 -7.14 1.10 19.13
N THR A 19 -7.04 1.33 17.83
CA THR A 19 -7.89 0.72 16.80
C THR A 19 -7.04 0.20 15.64
N TRP A 20 -7.60 -0.72 14.88
CA TRP A 20 -6.94 -1.28 13.69
C TRP A 20 -6.81 -0.26 12.56
N GLU A 21 -7.75 0.68 12.46
CA GLU A 21 -7.70 1.78 11.50
C GLU A 21 -6.54 2.74 11.81
N GLU A 22 -6.33 3.06 13.08
CA GLU A 22 -5.17 3.83 13.53
C GLU A 22 -3.87 3.06 13.26
N ALA A 23 -3.86 1.75 13.49
CA ALA A 23 -2.71 0.90 13.22
C ALA A 23 -2.32 0.92 11.74
N GLU A 24 -3.28 0.80 10.82
CA GLU A 24 -3.03 0.88 9.38
C GLU A 24 -2.55 2.27 8.96
N SER A 25 -3.11 3.33 9.53
CA SER A 25 -2.65 4.71 9.31
C SER A 25 -1.18 4.89 9.72
N ASN A 26 -0.80 4.37 10.88
CA ASN A 26 0.57 4.44 11.36
C ASN A 26 1.53 3.60 10.51
N LEU A 27 1.11 2.43 10.04
CA LEU A 27 1.92 1.63 9.11
C LEU A 27 2.28 2.41 7.84
N GLN A 28 1.32 3.13 7.24
CA GLN A 28 1.61 3.97 6.08
C GLN A 28 2.54 5.13 6.43
N LYS A 29 2.27 5.82 7.53
CA LYS A 29 3.10 6.91 8.02
C LYS A 29 4.55 6.46 8.20
N ASP A 30 4.76 5.37 8.92
CA ASP A 30 6.10 4.86 9.19
C ASP A 30 6.82 4.39 7.91
N ALA A 31 6.09 3.75 6.98
CA ALA A 31 6.65 3.35 5.69
C ALA A 31 7.10 4.55 4.85
N VAL A 32 6.33 5.65 4.84
CA VAL A 32 6.71 6.90 4.17
C VAL A 32 7.94 7.51 4.84
N TYR A 33 7.96 7.55 6.17
CA TYR A 33 9.13 8.04 6.90
C TYR A 33 10.39 7.26 6.53
N MET A 34 10.33 5.94 6.62
CA MET A 34 11.48 5.07 6.34
C MET A 34 11.97 5.17 4.89
N VAL A 35 11.06 5.27 3.92
CA VAL A 35 11.48 5.39 2.52
C VAL A 35 12.12 6.74 2.22
N MET A 36 11.63 7.83 2.82
CA MET A 36 12.25 9.14 2.70
C MET A 36 13.63 9.16 3.34
N GLU A 37 13.78 8.61 4.55
CA GLU A 37 15.09 8.45 5.21
C GLU A 37 16.09 7.68 4.33
N LYS A 38 15.66 6.56 3.75
CA LYS A 38 16.51 5.76 2.84
C LYS A 38 16.89 6.50 1.56
N ALA A 39 16.01 7.35 1.06
CA ALA A 39 16.25 8.17 -0.12
C ALA A 39 17.09 9.42 0.19
N GLY A 40 17.23 9.78 1.47
CA GLY A 40 17.85 11.02 1.91
C GLY A 40 17.00 12.26 1.61
N TRP A 41 15.66 12.07 1.57
CA TRP A 41 14.70 13.13 1.25
C TRP A 41 13.99 13.62 2.51
N LYS A 42 13.66 14.91 2.50
CA LYS A 42 12.73 15.52 3.45
C LYS A 42 11.35 15.62 2.81
N ALA A 43 10.32 15.89 3.61
CA ALA A 43 8.96 16.06 3.09
C ALA A 43 8.85 17.17 2.04
N GLU A 44 9.59 18.27 2.22
CA GLU A 44 9.65 19.38 1.27
C GLU A 44 10.30 19.04 -0.07
N ASP A 45 11.10 17.96 -0.15
CA ASP A 45 11.72 17.49 -1.39
C ASP A 45 10.73 16.67 -2.24
N VAL A 46 9.65 16.16 -1.63
CA VAL A 46 8.69 15.28 -2.29
C VAL A 46 7.57 16.10 -2.93
N SER A 47 7.48 16.02 -4.26
CA SER A 47 6.48 16.77 -5.03
C SER A 47 5.06 16.22 -4.81
N TYR A 48 4.91 14.90 -4.81
CA TYR A 48 3.63 14.22 -4.70
C TYR A 48 3.74 12.89 -3.96
N LEU A 49 2.67 12.55 -3.25
CA LEU A 49 2.39 11.22 -2.72
C LEU A 49 1.28 10.56 -3.54
N PHE A 50 1.51 9.31 -3.96
CA PHE A 50 0.47 8.40 -4.45
C PHE A 50 0.26 7.33 -3.40
N ALA A 51 -0.89 7.33 -2.77
CA ALA A 51 -1.11 6.47 -1.62
C ALA A 51 -2.51 5.85 -1.61
N GLY A 52 -2.60 4.65 -1.06
CA GLY A 52 -3.87 3.96 -0.90
C GLY A 52 -3.79 2.83 0.11
N ASP A 53 -4.94 2.46 0.62
CA ASP A 53 -5.14 1.28 1.46
C ASP A 53 -5.96 0.24 0.71
N LEU A 54 -5.91 -1.01 1.15
CA LEU A 54 -6.54 -2.12 0.43
C LEU A 54 -8.07 -1.96 0.37
N LEU A 55 -8.71 -1.67 1.50
CA LEU A 55 -10.17 -1.65 1.62
C LEU A 55 -10.72 -0.51 2.49
N GLY A 56 -9.86 0.31 3.08
CA GLY A 56 -10.26 1.42 3.93
C GLY A 56 -10.76 2.65 3.19
N GLN A 57 -10.96 2.58 1.88
CA GLN A 57 -11.44 3.69 1.04
C GLN A 57 -10.64 4.99 1.23
N CYS A 58 -9.32 4.84 1.38
CA CYS A 58 -8.37 5.91 1.66
C CYS A 58 -8.56 6.60 3.03
N ILE A 59 -9.29 6.02 3.97
CA ILE A 59 -9.43 6.57 5.33
C ILE A 59 -8.10 6.43 6.06
N ALA A 60 -7.56 5.20 6.16
CA ALA A 60 -6.26 4.98 6.79
C ALA A 60 -5.15 5.80 6.11
N THR A 61 -5.17 5.85 4.78
CA THR A 61 -4.27 6.65 3.96
C THR A 61 -4.34 8.12 4.32
N SER A 62 -5.53 8.72 4.34
CA SER A 62 -5.70 10.15 4.60
C SER A 62 -5.17 10.55 5.97
N PHE A 63 -5.47 9.77 7.00
CA PHE A 63 -4.98 10.05 8.34
C PHE A 63 -3.47 9.81 8.50
N GLY A 64 -2.94 8.74 7.92
CA GLY A 64 -1.51 8.44 7.99
C GLY A 64 -0.65 9.47 7.27
N ILE A 65 -1.06 9.87 6.07
CA ILE A 65 -0.28 10.78 5.21
C ILE A 65 -0.42 12.24 5.61
N SER A 66 -1.49 12.64 6.28
CA SER A 66 -1.71 14.03 6.74
C SER A 66 -0.54 14.60 7.55
N ALA A 67 0.26 13.74 8.18
CA ALA A 67 1.43 14.14 8.96
C ALA A 67 2.53 14.83 8.13
N TYR A 68 2.56 14.63 6.80
CA TYR A 68 3.67 15.08 5.95
C TYR A 68 3.42 16.39 5.20
N ASN A 69 2.17 16.83 5.11
CA ASN A 69 1.77 18.02 4.35
C ASN A 69 2.28 18.01 2.89
N ILE A 70 2.34 16.84 2.28
CA ILE A 70 2.71 16.63 0.88
C ILE A 70 1.43 16.48 0.05
N PRO A 71 1.33 17.07 -1.17
CA PRO A 71 0.19 16.87 -2.06
C PRO A 71 -0.08 15.39 -2.31
N LEU A 72 -1.32 14.95 -2.08
CA LEU A 72 -1.74 13.55 -2.11
C LEU A 72 -2.67 13.26 -3.30
N PHE A 73 -2.33 12.20 -4.04
CA PHE A 73 -3.25 11.49 -4.92
C PHE A 73 -3.65 10.17 -4.25
N GLY A 74 -4.90 10.10 -3.80
CA GLY A 74 -5.46 8.87 -3.23
C GLY A 74 -5.82 7.88 -4.35
N VAL A 75 -5.33 6.65 -4.24
CA VAL A 75 -5.61 5.55 -5.17
C VAL A 75 -6.37 4.44 -4.44
N TYR A 76 -7.39 3.90 -5.09
CA TYR A 76 -8.22 2.87 -4.49
C TYR A 76 -8.58 1.79 -5.50
N GLY A 77 -7.68 0.83 -5.67
CA GLY A 77 -7.81 -0.28 -6.61
C GLY A 77 -7.67 -1.65 -5.95
N ALA A 78 -7.92 -1.76 -4.64
CA ALA A 78 -7.72 -2.98 -3.87
C ALA A 78 -6.31 -3.58 -4.13
N CYS A 79 -6.21 -4.81 -4.61
CA CYS A 79 -4.92 -5.45 -4.88
C CYS A 79 -4.09 -4.76 -5.96
N SER A 80 -4.68 -3.90 -6.81
CA SER A 80 -3.97 -3.14 -7.85
C SER A 80 -3.37 -1.82 -7.34
N THR A 81 -3.74 -1.36 -6.15
CA THR A 81 -3.36 -0.05 -5.60
C THR A 81 -1.85 0.21 -5.68
N CYS A 82 -1.02 -0.79 -5.36
CA CYS A 82 0.43 -0.66 -5.45
C CYS A 82 0.91 -0.42 -6.89
N GLY A 83 0.42 -1.22 -7.84
CA GLY A 83 0.74 -1.08 -9.27
C GLY A 83 0.25 0.24 -9.85
N GLU A 84 -0.92 0.71 -9.43
CA GLU A 84 -1.49 2.00 -9.82
C GLU A 84 -0.64 3.16 -9.30
N ALA A 85 -0.31 3.16 -8.01
CA ALA A 85 0.52 4.19 -7.40
C ALA A 85 1.91 4.28 -8.09
N LEU A 86 2.56 3.14 -8.32
CA LEU A 86 3.84 3.08 -9.02
C LEU A 86 3.74 3.56 -10.47
N THR A 87 2.67 3.18 -11.18
CA THR A 87 2.44 3.60 -12.56
C THR A 87 2.25 5.11 -12.65
N LEU A 88 1.37 5.67 -11.82
CA LEU A 88 1.10 7.11 -11.79
C LEU A 88 2.33 7.91 -11.37
N GLY A 89 3.03 7.46 -10.33
CA GLY A 89 4.28 8.08 -9.88
C GLY A 89 5.36 8.09 -10.98
N ALA A 90 5.51 6.96 -11.71
CA ALA A 90 6.45 6.87 -12.81
C ALA A 90 6.07 7.81 -13.98
N VAL A 91 4.78 7.92 -14.31
CA VAL A 91 4.29 8.86 -15.34
C VAL A 91 4.59 10.30 -14.94
N MET A 92 4.35 10.67 -13.67
CA MET A 92 4.62 12.03 -13.19
C MET A 92 6.10 12.37 -13.23
N ALA A 93 6.98 11.45 -12.81
CA ALA A 93 8.42 11.63 -12.86
C ALA A 93 8.93 11.69 -14.30
N ALA A 94 8.56 10.73 -15.15
CA ALA A 94 9.00 10.66 -16.55
C ALA A 94 8.44 11.82 -17.38
N GLY A 95 7.25 12.31 -17.07
CA GLY A 95 6.64 13.46 -17.71
C GLY A 95 7.21 14.81 -17.30
N GLY A 96 8.13 14.83 -16.32
CA GLY A 96 8.74 16.05 -15.81
C GLY A 96 7.83 16.89 -14.91
N TYR A 97 6.73 16.31 -14.41
CA TYR A 97 5.79 16.98 -13.48
C TYR A 97 6.26 16.88 -12.02
N ALA A 98 7.15 15.95 -11.72
CA ALA A 98 7.68 15.75 -10.39
C ALA A 98 9.12 15.28 -10.45
N GLU A 99 9.96 15.80 -9.57
CA GLU A 99 11.36 15.35 -9.42
C GLU A 99 11.44 14.15 -8.47
N HIS A 100 10.72 14.23 -7.36
CA HIS A 100 10.64 13.19 -6.35
C HIS A 100 9.17 12.84 -6.06
N VAL A 101 8.87 11.56 -6.10
CA VAL A 101 7.54 11.02 -5.82
C VAL A 101 7.66 9.89 -4.81
N VAL A 102 6.76 9.84 -3.85
CA VAL A 102 6.62 8.70 -2.94
C VAL A 102 5.32 7.98 -3.24
N CYS A 103 5.41 6.66 -3.37
CA CYS A 103 4.25 5.77 -3.49
C CYS A 103 4.18 4.90 -2.23
N VAL A 104 3.00 4.78 -1.62
CA VAL A 104 2.80 3.94 -0.44
C VAL A 104 1.46 3.25 -0.49
N THR A 105 1.45 2.00 -0.06
CA THR A 105 0.21 1.22 0.06
C THR A 105 0.23 0.40 1.34
N SER A 106 -0.96 0.11 1.86
CA SER A 106 -1.12 -0.70 3.06
C SER A 106 -2.27 -1.67 2.97
N SER A 107 -2.26 -2.63 3.86
CA SER A 107 -3.42 -3.43 4.22
C SER A 107 -3.38 -3.78 5.70
N HIS A 108 -4.55 -3.95 6.27
CA HIS A 108 -4.69 -4.52 7.61
C HIS A 108 -5.66 -5.70 7.56
N PHE A 109 -5.31 -6.81 8.21
CA PHE A 109 -6.10 -8.03 8.15
C PHE A 109 -7.56 -7.81 8.55
N ALA A 110 -7.81 -6.95 9.54
CA ALA A 110 -9.16 -6.68 10.03
C ALA A 110 -10.08 -6.08 8.95
N SER A 111 -9.58 -5.12 8.17
CA SER A 111 -10.33 -4.53 7.04
C SER A 111 -10.53 -5.56 5.94
N ALA A 112 -9.48 -6.27 5.57
CA ALA A 112 -9.51 -7.25 4.49
C ALA A 112 -10.39 -8.47 4.80
N GLU A 113 -10.38 -8.94 6.05
CA GLU A 113 -11.19 -10.09 6.47
C GLU A 113 -12.70 -9.81 6.38
N LYS A 114 -13.13 -8.60 6.72
CA LYS A 114 -14.54 -8.23 6.64
C LYS A 114 -15.10 -8.30 5.22
N GLU A 115 -14.29 -7.96 4.23
CA GLU A 115 -14.73 -7.86 2.84
C GLU A 115 -14.53 -9.16 2.06
N PHE A 116 -13.42 -9.87 2.30
CA PHE A 116 -13.05 -11.04 1.50
C PHE A 116 -13.42 -12.37 2.12
N ARG A 117 -13.81 -12.41 3.38
CA ARG A 117 -14.22 -13.64 4.05
C ARG A 117 -15.66 -13.58 4.49
N PHE A 118 -16.48 -14.22 3.73
CA PHE A 118 -17.87 -14.45 4.08
C PHE A 118 -18.07 -15.92 4.53
N PRO A 119 -18.82 -16.18 5.59
CA PRO A 119 -19.33 -15.22 6.59
C PRO A 119 -18.37 -15.15 7.81
N LEU A 120 -17.70 -14.02 7.97
CA LEU A 120 -16.84 -13.78 9.12
C LEU A 120 -17.60 -13.85 10.45
N ASP A 121 -18.87 -13.39 10.44
CA ASP A 121 -19.74 -13.33 11.62
C ASP A 121 -20.12 -14.69 12.20
N TYR A 122 -19.96 -15.76 11.44
CA TYR A 122 -20.28 -17.12 11.90
C TYR A 122 -19.07 -17.84 12.50
N GLY A 123 -17.95 -17.18 12.69
CA GLY A 123 -16.76 -17.79 13.27
C GLY A 123 -16.21 -18.96 12.47
N ASN A 124 -16.46 -19.03 11.18
CA ASN A 124 -15.99 -20.11 10.31
C ASN A 124 -14.48 -20.18 10.33
N GLN A 125 -13.97 -21.37 10.59
CA GLN A 125 -12.55 -21.61 10.47
C GLN A 125 -12.12 -21.50 9.01
N ARG A 126 -11.03 -20.84 8.80
CA ARG A 126 -10.43 -20.67 7.51
C ARG A 126 -9.83 -21.99 7.02
N PRO A 127 -10.19 -22.48 5.84
CA PRO A 127 -9.51 -23.64 5.27
C PRO A 127 -8.04 -23.34 5.00
N LEU A 128 -7.18 -24.34 5.14
CA LEU A 128 -5.73 -24.19 4.91
C LEU A 128 -5.40 -23.77 3.47
N SER A 129 -6.28 -24.02 2.52
CA SER A 129 -6.15 -23.62 1.11
C SER A 129 -6.53 -22.17 0.84
N ALA A 130 -7.15 -21.46 1.80
CA ALA A 130 -7.54 -20.09 1.59
C ALA A 130 -6.33 -19.14 1.61
N SER A 131 -6.35 -18.13 0.73
CA SER A 131 -5.36 -17.07 0.71
C SER A 131 -5.40 -16.25 2.00
N TRP A 132 -4.23 -15.81 2.47
CA TRP A 132 -4.12 -14.99 3.67
C TRP A 132 -3.93 -13.53 3.28
N THR A 133 -4.70 -12.66 3.93
CA THR A 133 -4.43 -11.22 3.90
C THR A 133 -3.25 -10.91 4.80
N VAL A 134 -2.49 -9.90 4.43
CA VAL A 134 -1.28 -9.47 5.15
C VAL A 134 -1.55 -8.12 5.80
N THR A 135 -1.11 -7.97 7.05
CA THR A 135 -1.03 -6.67 7.70
C THR A 135 0.35 -6.10 7.43
N GLY A 136 0.40 -4.96 6.76
CA GLY A 136 1.66 -4.33 6.43
C GLY A 136 1.51 -3.13 5.51
N SER A 137 2.61 -2.42 5.32
CA SER A 137 2.72 -1.30 4.39
C SER A 137 4.03 -1.38 3.62
N GLY A 138 4.01 -0.93 2.38
CA GLY A 138 5.19 -0.80 1.54
C GLY A 138 5.25 0.55 0.86
N ALA A 139 6.43 1.18 0.89
CA ALA A 139 6.64 2.47 0.27
C ALA A 139 7.81 2.44 -0.72
N PHE A 140 7.73 3.29 -1.74
CA PHE A 140 8.71 3.42 -2.81
C PHE A 140 9.03 4.89 -3.06
N ALA A 141 10.32 5.22 -3.14
CA ALA A 141 10.81 6.51 -3.58
C ALA A 141 11.14 6.45 -5.08
N LEU A 142 10.52 7.29 -5.88
CA LEU A 142 10.66 7.36 -7.32
C LEU A 142 11.24 8.70 -7.75
N GLY A 143 12.23 8.66 -8.63
CA GLY A 143 12.85 9.84 -9.21
C GLY A 143 13.69 9.50 -10.44
N LEU A 144 14.15 10.50 -11.17
CA LEU A 144 14.94 10.32 -12.38
C LEU A 144 16.46 10.16 -12.09
N ASN A 145 16.80 9.18 -11.23
CA ASN A 145 18.19 8.95 -10.87
C ASN A 145 18.76 7.71 -11.56
N GLN A 146 19.74 7.90 -12.43
CA GLN A 146 20.39 6.82 -13.18
C GLN A 146 21.25 5.88 -12.32
N LYS A 147 21.52 6.21 -11.06
CA LYS A 147 22.32 5.38 -10.14
C LYS A 147 21.48 4.46 -9.28
N CYS A 148 20.17 4.36 -9.51
CA CYS A 148 19.29 3.48 -8.77
C CYS A 148 19.56 2.01 -9.07
N ARG A 149 19.28 1.14 -8.08
CA ARG A 149 19.39 -0.32 -8.24
C ARG A 149 18.28 -0.93 -9.09
N ALA A 150 17.12 -0.29 -9.14
CA ALA A 150 15.96 -0.76 -9.88
C ALA A 150 15.40 0.38 -10.73
N HIS A 151 14.95 0.05 -11.92
CA HIS A 151 14.37 1.00 -12.86
C HIS A 151 13.03 0.49 -13.36
N ILE A 152 12.03 1.36 -13.39
CA ILE A 152 10.76 1.10 -14.07
C ILE A 152 11.00 1.36 -15.55
N THR A 153 11.08 0.31 -16.36
CA THR A 153 11.36 0.39 -17.80
C THR A 153 10.11 0.30 -18.67
N GLY A 154 8.99 -0.08 -18.09
CA GLY A 154 7.71 -0.20 -18.78
C GLY A 154 6.59 -0.44 -17.79
N MET A 155 5.37 -0.21 -18.25
CA MET A 155 4.15 -0.46 -17.49
C MET A 155 3.06 -0.99 -18.42
N THR A 156 2.20 -1.84 -17.89
CA THR A 156 1.06 -2.39 -18.62
C THR A 156 -0.21 -2.14 -17.81
N PRO A 157 -1.00 -1.12 -18.14
CA PRO A 157 -2.29 -0.91 -17.50
C PRO A 157 -3.21 -2.10 -17.78
N GLY A 158 -3.94 -2.50 -16.75
CA GLY A 158 -4.95 -3.55 -16.87
C GLY A 158 -6.28 -3.04 -17.37
N ARG A 159 -7.20 -3.96 -17.53
CA ARG A 159 -8.62 -3.69 -17.78
C ARG A 159 -9.47 -4.58 -16.88
N ILE A 160 -10.66 -4.12 -16.56
CA ILE A 160 -11.61 -4.92 -15.79
C ILE A 160 -12.15 -6.03 -16.69
N VAL A 161 -12.04 -7.28 -16.23
CA VAL A 161 -12.58 -8.47 -16.89
C VAL A 161 -13.36 -9.28 -15.85
N ASP A 162 -14.62 -9.53 -16.12
CA ASP A 162 -15.43 -10.44 -15.33
C ASP A 162 -15.25 -11.87 -15.85
N TYR A 163 -14.63 -12.71 -15.06
CA TYR A 163 -14.50 -14.15 -15.36
C TYR A 163 -15.68 -15.00 -14.85
N GLY A 164 -16.69 -14.36 -14.24
CA GLY A 164 -17.85 -15.04 -13.68
C GLY A 164 -17.53 -15.99 -12.52
N LEU A 165 -16.47 -15.72 -11.77
CA LEU A 165 -16.05 -16.53 -10.62
C LEU A 165 -17.13 -16.48 -9.54
N LYS A 166 -17.54 -17.68 -9.05
CA LYS A 166 -18.56 -17.83 -7.99
C LYS A 166 -17.95 -18.12 -6.63
N ASP A 167 -16.69 -18.52 -6.58
CA ASP A 167 -15.98 -18.87 -5.35
C ASP A 167 -15.07 -17.72 -4.93
N SER A 168 -15.57 -16.93 -3.98
CA SER A 168 -14.83 -15.79 -3.42
C SER A 168 -13.58 -16.19 -2.63
N MET A 169 -13.47 -17.44 -2.19
CA MET A 169 -12.31 -17.96 -1.45
C MET A 169 -11.09 -18.15 -2.35
N ASN A 170 -11.32 -18.33 -3.64
CA ASN A 170 -10.27 -18.48 -4.66
C ASN A 170 -10.14 -17.26 -5.58
N MET A 171 -10.60 -16.12 -5.11
CA MET A 171 -10.46 -14.86 -5.82
C MET A 171 -8.98 -14.50 -5.96
N GLY A 172 -8.52 -14.30 -7.18
CA GLY A 172 -7.12 -14.03 -7.47
C GLY A 172 -6.25 -15.28 -7.75
N ALA A 173 -6.84 -16.47 -7.80
CA ALA A 173 -6.15 -17.69 -8.23
C ALA A 173 -6.08 -17.80 -9.76
#